data_8a46c31e7dc70f6bc197fab39185857c
#
_entry.id   8a46c31e7dc70f6bc197fab39185857c
#
_cell.length_a   1.000
_cell.length_b   1.000
_cell.length_c   1.000
_cell.angle_alpha   90.00
_cell.angle_beta   90.00
_cell.angle_gamma   90.00
#
_symmetry.space_group_name_H-M   'P 1'
#
loop_
_entity.id
_entity.type
_entity.pdbx_description
1 polymer ?
#
loop_
_entity_poly.entity_id
_entity_poly.type
_entity_poly.pdbx_seq_one_letter_code
_entity_poly.pdbx_strand_id
1 'polypeptide(L)'
;MPVIDKVRQPRIAARAAVATPAKAPLPLDSIVRGDCIAAMRAMPDKSVDMVFADPPYNLQLGGELFRPDGSHVDAVTDDWDKFDTFAAYDAFTRAWLAEAHRILKDDGTIWVIGSYHNIFRVGAAVQDLGYWILNDIVWRKANPMPNFRGTRFTNAHETLIWASKGEGAKYTFNYRSMKTLNDELQMRSDWEFPICGGAERLKKGGVKVHPTQKPEALLYRILLACTKPGDIVVDPFFGTGTTGAVAKRLGRHWIGIEREGDYIEAAEERIAAALPLDESALATMQSPRQQPKVAFGVLVENGYLTPGAVLTDAKRRFRVTIRADGSLLSDCGATGSIHKLGATLQNAPACNGWTFWHHEAGGKLQPIDTLRQTYLLATQP
;
A
#
# COMPACT_ATOMS: atom_id res chain seq x y z
N MET A 1 -72.60 18.15 7.41
CA MET A 1 -71.19 17.79 7.26
C MET A 1 -70.37 18.81 7.96
N PRO A 2 -69.61 18.47 9.04
CA PRO A 2 -68.80 19.46 9.78
C PRO A 2 -67.45 19.59 9.09
N VAL A 3 -66.99 20.83 9.00
CA VAL A 3 -65.68 21.26 8.46
C VAL A 3 -64.60 20.88 9.47
N ILE A 4 -63.62 20.08 9.03
CA ILE A 4 -62.47 19.71 9.89
C ILE A 4 -61.44 20.81 9.78
N ASP A 5 -61.21 21.48 10.93
CA ASP A 5 -60.23 22.51 11.13
C ASP A 5 -58.79 21.88 11.06
N LYS A 6 -57.93 22.36 10.14
CA LYS A 6 -56.57 21.90 10.02
C LYS A 6 -55.71 22.56 11.12
N VAL A 7 -55.42 21.80 12.16
CA VAL A 7 -54.44 22.18 13.20
C VAL A 7 -53.06 22.35 12.53
N ARG A 8 -52.53 23.57 12.51
CA ARG A 8 -51.18 23.90 12.13
C ARG A 8 -50.18 23.35 13.17
N GLN A 9 -49.36 22.38 12.77
CA GLN A 9 -48.22 21.98 13.61
C GLN A 9 -47.18 23.09 13.67
N PRO A 10 -46.59 23.37 14.88
CA PRO A 10 -45.53 24.37 15.00
C PRO A 10 -44.26 23.93 14.27
N ARG A 11 -43.70 24.81 13.44
CA ARG A 11 -42.36 24.66 12.83
C ARG A 11 -41.33 24.58 13.94
N ILE A 12 -40.71 23.39 14.10
CA ILE A 12 -39.50 23.25 14.91
C ILE A 12 -38.41 24.06 14.22
N ALA A 13 -37.91 25.10 14.87
CA ALA A 13 -36.79 25.91 14.41
C ALA A 13 -35.57 25.00 14.24
N ALA A 14 -34.96 25.02 13.07
CA ALA A 14 -33.73 24.32 12.78
C ALA A 14 -32.65 24.80 13.80
N ARG A 15 -32.21 23.87 14.63
CA ARG A 15 -31.08 24.09 15.56
C ARG A 15 -29.86 24.46 14.70
N ALA A 16 -29.31 25.64 14.86
CA ALA A 16 -28.11 26.10 14.22
C ALA A 16 -26.99 25.02 14.42
N ALA A 17 -26.44 24.52 13.33
CA ALA A 17 -25.28 23.64 13.40
C ALA A 17 -24.15 24.42 14.09
N VAL A 18 -23.74 23.94 15.27
CA VAL A 18 -22.54 24.43 15.94
C VAL A 18 -21.38 24.12 15.01
N ALA A 19 -20.75 25.15 14.48
CA ALA A 19 -19.57 24.98 13.64
C ALA A 19 -18.49 24.23 14.43
N THR A 20 -18.16 23.03 13.99
CA THR A 20 -17.04 22.27 14.58
C THR A 20 -15.79 23.10 14.36
N PRO A 21 -14.97 23.38 15.39
CA PRO A 21 -13.75 24.15 15.21
C PRO A 21 -12.87 23.47 14.15
N ALA A 22 -12.28 24.28 13.26
CA ALA A 22 -11.38 23.78 12.23
C ALA A 22 -10.25 22.98 12.89
N LYS A 23 -10.09 21.72 12.51
CA LYS A 23 -9.02 20.87 13.02
C LYS A 23 -7.66 21.44 12.59
N ALA A 24 -6.65 21.27 13.45
CA ALA A 24 -5.28 21.73 13.18
C ALA A 24 -4.71 21.05 11.92
N PRO A 25 -3.77 21.70 11.22
CA PRO A 25 -3.06 21.06 10.12
C PRO A 25 -2.32 19.81 10.62
N LEU A 26 -2.12 18.83 9.73
CA LEU A 26 -1.43 17.59 10.07
C LEU A 26 0.03 17.87 10.48
N PRO A 27 0.53 17.28 11.57
CA PRO A 27 1.92 17.39 12.00
C PRO A 27 2.81 16.47 11.16
N LEU A 28 3.02 16.82 9.88
CA LEU A 28 3.81 16.00 8.96
C LEU A 28 5.26 15.84 9.43
N ASP A 29 5.82 14.67 9.13
CA ASP A 29 7.22 14.30 9.37
C ASP A 29 7.64 14.48 10.85
N SER A 30 6.73 14.14 11.75
CA SER A 30 6.94 14.31 13.19
C SER A 30 6.35 13.17 14.02
N ILE A 31 6.82 13.07 15.27
CA ILE A 31 6.30 12.13 16.26
C ILE A 31 5.38 12.91 17.19
N VAL A 32 4.13 12.48 17.29
CA VAL A 32 3.16 12.98 18.25
C VAL A 32 3.27 12.15 19.52
N ARG A 33 3.75 12.75 20.60
CA ARG A 33 3.83 12.08 21.89
C ARG A 33 2.45 11.99 22.55
N GLY A 34 1.96 10.77 22.80
CA GLY A 34 0.70 10.58 23.51
C GLY A 34 -0.08 9.34 23.13
N ASP A 35 -1.34 9.34 23.54
CA ASP A 35 -2.31 8.30 23.23
C ASP A 35 -2.74 8.33 21.76
N CYS A 36 -2.71 7.18 21.10
CA CYS A 36 -2.97 7.10 19.65
C CYS A 36 -4.41 7.51 19.28
N ILE A 37 -5.40 7.19 20.12
CA ILE A 37 -6.81 7.54 19.86
C ILE A 37 -6.99 9.06 20.00
N ALA A 38 -6.44 9.66 21.06
CA ALA A 38 -6.52 11.10 21.28
C ALA A 38 -5.79 11.88 20.16
N ALA A 39 -4.61 11.43 19.75
CA ALA A 39 -3.84 12.06 18.70
C ALA A 39 -4.57 11.98 17.34
N MET A 40 -5.08 10.81 16.95
CA MET A 40 -5.86 10.68 15.73
C MET A 40 -7.16 11.49 15.75
N ARG A 41 -7.85 11.62 16.90
CA ARG A 41 -9.04 12.49 17.03
C ARG A 41 -8.76 13.96 16.69
N ALA A 42 -7.56 14.45 16.95
CA ALA A 42 -7.16 15.80 16.60
C ALA A 42 -6.91 15.99 15.10
N MET A 43 -6.67 14.92 14.36
CA MET A 43 -6.41 14.97 12.91
C MET A 43 -7.70 15.22 12.12
N PRO A 44 -7.63 15.91 10.95
CA PRO A 44 -8.75 16.10 10.05
C PRO A 44 -9.29 14.77 9.51
N ASP A 45 -10.58 14.75 9.18
CA ASP A 45 -11.20 13.63 8.48
C ASP A 45 -10.64 13.53 7.06
N LYS A 46 -10.52 12.30 6.52
CA LYS A 46 -10.12 12.05 5.13
C LYS A 46 -8.83 12.76 4.71
N SER A 47 -7.84 12.76 5.57
CA SER A 47 -6.59 13.52 5.39
C SER A 47 -5.35 12.65 5.14
N VAL A 48 -5.46 11.32 5.33
CA VAL A 48 -4.33 10.39 5.35
C VAL A 48 -4.50 9.35 4.23
N ASP A 49 -3.42 9.03 3.52
CA ASP A 49 -3.43 8.07 2.40
C ASP A 49 -3.34 6.63 2.90
N MET A 50 -2.56 6.40 3.94
CA MET A 50 -2.34 5.06 4.49
C MET A 50 -2.16 5.09 6.00
N VAL A 51 -2.71 4.08 6.69
CA VAL A 51 -2.39 3.76 8.08
C VAL A 51 -1.66 2.42 8.10
N PHE A 52 -0.49 2.37 8.76
CA PHE A 52 0.16 1.12 9.14
C PHE A 52 0.10 0.98 10.65
N ALA A 53 -0.35 -0.15 11.16
CA ALA A 53 -0.53 -0.36 12.59
C ALA A 53 0.06 -1.68 13.06
N ASP A 54 0.91 -1.63 14.08
CA ASP A 54 1.43 -2.75 14.84
C ASP A 54 0.90 -2.65 16.29
N PRO A 55 -0.41 -2.91 16.51
CA PRO A 55 -1.05 -2.67 17.79
C PRO A 55 -0.56 -3.65 18.85
N PRO A 56 -0.80 -3.40 20.15
CA PRO A 56 -0.60 -4.37 21.21
C PRO A 56 -1.23 -5.72 20.86
N TYR A 57 -0.51 -6.82 21.15
CA TYR A 57 -0.95 -8.18 20.80
C TYR A 57 -1.76 -8.84 21.92
N ASN A 58 -1.80 -8.18 23.10
CA ASN A 58 -2.37 -8.77 24.31
C ASN A 58 -1.74 -10.14 24.61
N LEU A 59 -0.41 -10.19 24.62
CA LEU A 59 0.37 -11.40 24.83
C LEU A 59 0.17 -11.85 26.27
N GLN A 60 -0.78 -12.77 26.51
CA GLN A 60 -1.01 -13.37 27.81
C GLN A 60 0.08 -14.42 28.10
N LEU A 61 1.34 -13.98 28.20
CA LEU A 61 2.47 -14.82 28.55
C LEU A 61 2.51 -14.99 30.07
N GLY A 62 1.91 -16.04 30.59
CA GLY A 62 2.05 -16.44 31.99
C GLY A 62 3.41 -17.07 32.26
N GLY A 63 4.25 -16.40 33.07
CA GLY A 63 5.48 -16.93 33.64
C GLY A 63 6.76 -16.65 32.82
N GLU A 64 7.89 -16.78 33.52
CA GLU A 64 9.23 -16.58 32.96
C GLU A 64 9.58 -17.67 31.94
N LEU A 65 10.19 -17.26 30.83
CA LEU A 65 10.69 -18.16 29.80
C LEU A 65 12.21 -18.23 29.88
N PHE A 66 12.76 -19.42 29.95
CA PHE A 66 14.20 -19.68 29.95
C PHE A 66 14.59 -20.40 28.65
N ARG A 67 15.79 -20.13 28.16
CA ARG A 67 16.41 -20.91 27.10
C ARG A 67 16.99 -22.21 27.67
N PRO A 68 17.34 -23.18 26.82
CA PRO A 68 17.96 -24.43 27.26
C PRO A 68 19.27 -24.24 28.02
N ASP A 69 19.98 -23.12 27.79
CA ASP A 69 21.21 -22.74 28.49
C ASP A 69 20.97 -22.05 29.85
N GLY A 70 19.71 -21.98 30.31
CA GLY A 70 19.32 -21.31 31.54
C GLY A 70 19.24 -19.81 31.49
N SER A 71 19.54 -19.15 30.33
CA SER A 71 19.40 -17.72 30.17
C SER A 71 17.93 -17.32 30.05
N HIS A 72 17.58 -16.16 30.64
CA HIS A 72 16.22 -15.63 30.60
C HIS A 72 15.89 -15.18 29.15
N VAL A 73 14.66 -15.50 28.69
CA VAL A 73 14.12 -14.96 27.44
C VAL A 73 13.45 -13.64 27.75
N ASP A 74 13.93 -12.58 27.15
CA ASP A 74 13.31 -11.27 27.17
C ASP A 74 11.93 -11.37 26.49
N ALA A 75 10.90 -11.69 27.27
CA ALA A 75 9.52 -11.72 26.82
C ALA A 75 8.94 -10.29 26.92
N VAL A 76 7.97 -9.98 26.08
CA VAL A 76 7.21 -8.72 26.20
C VAL A 76 6.41 -8.77 27.49
N THR A 77 6.87 -8.04 28.51
CA THR A 77 6.20 -7.91 29.80
C THR A 77 5.71 -6.50 30.06
N ASP A 78 5.80 -5.67 29.04
CA ASP A 78 5.48 -4.25 29.10
C ASP A 78 3.98 -4.01 29.36
N ASP A 79 3.66 -3.00 30.15
CA ASP A 79 2.28 -2.70 30.57
C ASP A 79 1.38 -2.26 29.41
N TRP A 80 1.99 -1.74 28.33
CA TRP A 80 1.24 -1.36 27.12
C TRP A 80 0.62 -2.53 26.37
N ASP A 81 1.08 -3.80 26.58
CA ASP A 81 0.55 -5.01 25.94
C ASP A 81 -0.39 -5.82 26.85
N LYS A 82 -0.77 -5.27 28.01
CA LYS A 82 -1.61 -5.96 29.00
C LYS A 82 -3.02 -5.36 29.02
N PHE A 83 -4.01 -6.22 28.84
CA PHE A 83 -5.42 -5.90 28.99
C PHE A 83 -6.06 -6.88 29.99
N ASP A 84 -6.85 -6.37 30.90
CA ASP A 84 -7.49 -7.18 31.95
C ASP A 84 -8.47 -8.21 31.37
N THR A 85 -9.13 -7.86 30.27
CA THR A 85 -10.12 -8.71 29.60
C THR A 85 -10.06 -8.59 28.09
N PHE A 86 -10.53 -9.61 27.38
CA PHE A 86 -10.73 -9.51 25.92
C PHE A 86 -11.73 -8.43 25.54
N ALA A 87 -12.73 -8.14 26.39
CA ALA A 87 -13.67 -7.06 26.13
C ALA A 87 -13.00 -5.69 26.17
N ALA A 88 -12.06 -5.46 27.09
CA ALA A 88 -11.25 -4.24 27.14
C ALA A 88 -10.36 -4.11 25.91
N TYR A 89 -9.72 -5.20 25.49
CA TYR A 89 -8.92 -5.25 24.27
C TYR A 89 -9.76 -4.95 23.03
N ASP A 90 -10.94 -5.55 22.91
CA ASP A 90 -11.84 -5.32 21.78
C ASP A 90 -12.35 -3.86 21.75
N ALA A 91 -12.66 -3.28 22.90
CA ALA A 91 -13.07 -1.88 23.00
C ALA A 91 -11.95 -0.93 22.53
N PHE A 92 -10.73 -1.16 22.99
CA PHE A 92 -9.53 -0.44 22.54
C PHE A 92 -9.31 -0.58 21.05
N THR A 93 -9.36 -1.83 20.54
CA THR A 93 -9.17 -2.14 19.11
C THR A 93 -10.19 -1.42 18.23
N ARG A 94 -11.47 -1.48 18.60
CA ARG A 94 -12.53 -0.76 17.88
C ARG A 94 -12.34 0.75 17.92
N ALA A 95 -11.91 1.30 19.05
CA ALA A 95 -11.75 2.74 19.22
C ALA A 95 -10.64 3.31 18.30
N TRP A 96 -9.44 2.71 18.28
CA TRP A 96 -8.37 3.20 17.42
C TRP A 96 -8.65 2.91 15.93
N LEU A 97 -9.24 1.75 15.59
CA LEU A 97 -9.64 1.45 14.20
C LEU A 97 -10.71 2.43 13.68
N ALA A 98 -11.66 2.85 14.52
CA ALA A 98 -12.68 3.84 14.13
C ALA A 98 -12.04 5.20 13.79
N GLU A 99 -11.06 5.66 14.59
CA GLU A 99 -10.34 6.88 14.29
C GLU A 99 -9.45 6.76 13.05
N ALA A 100 -8.77 5.63 12.88
CA ALA A 100 -8.02 5.33 11.65
C ALA A 100 -8.94 5.36 10.41
N HIS A 101 -10.14 4.78 10.50
CA HIS A 101 -11.12 4.83 9.43
C HIS A 101 -11.55 6.26 9.10
N ARG A 102 -11.78 7.09 10.12
CA ARG A 102 -12.20 8.48 9.94
C ARG A 102 -11.15 9.31 9.22
N ILE A 103 -9.87 9.21 9.64
CA ILE A 103 -8.78 10.01 9.07
C ILE A 103 -8.34 9.55 7.69
N LEU A 104 -8.53 8.27 7.32
CA LEU A 104 -8.25 7.77 5.98
C LEU A 104 -9.07 8.50 4.92
N LYS A 105 -8.44 8.86 3.80
CA LYS A 105 -9.10 9.30 2.57
C LYS A 105 -10.04 8.21 2.04
N ASP A 106 -10.97 8.54 1.16
CA ASP A 106 -11.91 7.56 0.61
C ASP A 106 -11.23 6.47 -0.23
N ASP A 107 -10.05 6.77 -0.77
CA ASP A 107 -9.16 5.85 -1.50
C ASP A 107 -7.99 5.35 -0.64
N GLY A 108 -7.97 5.69 0.64
CA GLY A 108 -6.94 5.28 1.59
C GLY A 108 -7.03 3.81 1.99
N THR A 109 -5.91 3.28 2.48
CA THR A 109 -5.79 1.88 2.93
C THR A 109 -5.22 1.76 4.32
N ILE A 110 -5.53 0.66 4.98
CA ILE A 110 -4.96 0.29 6.28
C ILE A 110 -4.22 -1.04 6.18
N TRP A 111 -3.11 -1.13 6.88
CA TRP A 111 -2.38 -2.35 7.15
C TRP A 111 -2.31 -2.57 8.64
N VAL A 112 -2.72 -3.73 9.10
CA VAL A 112 -2.62 -4.11 10.51
C VAL A 112 -1.88 -5.42 10.61
N ILE A 113 -0.76 -5.44 11.35
CA ILE A 113 -0.01 -6.65 11.62
C ILE A 113 -0.41 -7.24 12.97
N GLY A 114 -0.40 -8.55 13.09
CA GLY A 114 -0.67 -9.26 14.33
C GLY A 114 -0.23 -10.71 14.29
N SER A 115 -0.28 -11.32 15.47
CA SER A 115 -0.06 -12.75 15.64
C SER A 115 -1.38 -13.48 15.90
N TYR A 116 -1.31 -14.81 16.08
CA TYR A 116 -2.49 -15.61 16.43
C TYR A 116 -3.17 -15.19 17.75
N HIS A 117 -2.52 -14.36 18.57
CA HIS A 117 -3.12 -13.86 19.82
C HIS A 117 -4.22 -12.83 19.57
N ASN A 118 -4.08 -11.99 18.53
CA ASN A 118 -4.95 -10.84 18.33
C ASN A 118 -5.58 -10.73 16.95
N ILE A 119 -4.93 -11.27 15.89
CA ILE A 119 -5.28 -10.96 14.51
C ILE A 119 -6.72 -11.30 14.13
N PHE A 120 -7.27 -12.38 14.71
CA PHE A 120 -8.66 -12.77 14.43
C PHE A 120 -9.68 -11.77 15.02
N ARG A 121 -9.40 -11.22 16.22
CA ARG A 121 -10.23 -10.17 16.83
C ARG A 121 -10.11 -8.86 16.09
N VAL A 122 -8.90 -8.50 15.70
CA VAL A 122 -8.63 -7.32 14.87
C VAL A 122 -9.35 -7.45 13.52
N GLY A 123 -9.28 -8.61 12.86
CA GLY A 123 -9.95 -8.86 11.59
C GLY A 123 -11.47 -8.71 11.67
N ALA A 124 -12.08 -9.23 12.74
CA ALA A 124 -13.51 -9.03 12.98
C ALA A 124 -13.86 -7.54 13.16
N ALA A 125 -13.06 -6.80 13.97
CA ALA A 125 -13.28 -5.37 14.19
C ALA A 125 -13.10 -4.55 12.89
N VAL A 126 -12.13 -4.89 12.05
CA VAL A 126 -11.92 -4.27 10.73
C VAL A 126 -13.18 -4.42 9.87
N GLN A 127 -13.74 -5.62 9.76
CA GLN A 127 -14.96 -5.86 8.98
C GLN A 127 -16.19 -5.16 9.57
N ASP A 128 -16.37 -5.23 10.90
CA ASP A 128 -17.51 -4.60 11.60
C ASP A 128 -17.52 -3.08 11.46
N LEU A 129 -16.35 -2.43 11.30
CA LEU A 129 -16.21 -1.00 11.12
C LEU A 129 -16.34 -0.55 9.65
N GLY A 130 -16.62 -1.48 8.73
CA GLY A 130 -16.90 -1.18 7.33
C GLY A 130 -15.67 -1.08 6.42
N TYR A 131 -14.50 -1.47 6.89
CA TYR A 131 -13.35 -1.65 6.01
C TYR A 131 -13.59 -2.84 5.05
N TRP A 132 -13.04 -2.75 3.85
CA TRP A 132 -13.06 -3.82 2.87
C TRP A 132 -11.71 -4.53 2.82
N ILE A 133 -11.63 -5.77 3.32
CA ILE A 133 -10.38 -6.55 3.32
C ILE A 133 -10.03 -6.91 1.89
N LEU A 134 -8.81 -6.54 1.47
CA LEU A 134 -8.25 -6.81 0.15
C LEU A 134 -7.43 -8.10 0.13
N ASN A 135 -6.59 -8.29 1.14
CA ASN A 135 -5.82 -9.51 1.38
C ASN A 135 -5.51 -9.72 2.87
N ASP A 136 -5.32 -10.97 3.23
CA ASP A 136 -4.47 -11.39 4.34
C ASP A 136 -3.10 -11.77 3.79
N ILE A 137 -2.05 -11.24 4.39
CA ILE A 137 -0.66 -11.54 4.01
C ILE A 137 0.01 -12.30 5.15
N VAL A 138 0.60 -13.43 4.83
CA VAL A 138 1.38 -14.22 5.77
C VAL A 138 2.84 -13.83 5.66
N TRP A 139 3.38 -13.15 6.67
CA TRP A 139 4.81 -12.96 6.81
C TRP A 139 5.45 -14.20 7.45
N ARG A 140 6.08 -15.03 6.64
CA ARG A 140 6.89 -16.17 7.09
C ARG A 140 8.25 -15.66 7.57
N LYS A 141 8.58 -15.95 8.82
CA LYS A 141 9.86 -15.58 9.41
C LYS A 141 10.93 -16.57 8.95
N ALA A 142 11.95 -16.09 8.23
CA ALA A 142 13.05 -16.94 7.78
C ALA A 142 13.84 -17.55 8.94
N ASN A 143 13.86 -16.88 10.11
CA ASN A 143 14.58 -17.27 11.32
C ASN A 143 13.69 -17.15 12.58
N PRO A 144 12.57 -17.91 12.67
CA PRO A 144 11.65 -17.81 13.79
C PRO A 144 12.31 -18.25 15.09
N MET A 145 11.92 -17.62 16.21
CA MET A 145 12.38 -18.04 17.52
C MET A 145 11.78 -19.40 17.89
N PRO A 146 12.58 -20.39 18.29
CA PRO A 146 12.08 -21.72 18.67
C PRO A 146 11.09 -21.68 19.84
N ASN A 147 10.20 -22.66 19.90
CA ASN A 147 9.44 -22.92 21.12
C ASN A 147 10.31 -23.71 22.08
N PHE A 148 10.94 -23.04 23.03
CA PHE A 148 11.89 -23.65 23.96
C PHE A 148 11.26 -24.71 24.89
N ARG A 149 9.94 -24.62 25.14
CA ARG A 149 9.23 -25.64 25.95
C ARG A 149 8.85 -26.89 25.17
N GLY A 150 8.93 -26.88 23.85
CA GLY A 150 8.57 -28.01 23.00
C GLY A 150 7.09 -28.47 23.09
N THR A 151 6.20 -27.61 23.61
CA THR A 151 4.79 -27.95 23.89
C THR A 151 3.83 -27.55 22.77
N ARG A 152 4.31 -26.82 21.74
CA ARG A 152 3.54 -26.37 20.58
C ARG A 152 4.48 -26.09 19.42
N PHE A 153 3.91 -25.86 18.24
CA PHE A 153 4.68 -25.47 17.07
C PHE A 153 5.41 -24.14 17.27
N THR A 154 6.55 -23.98 16.60
CA THR A 154 7.26 -22.70 16.50
C THR A 154 6.36 -21.67 15.83
N ASN A 155 6.25 -20.47 16.42
CA ASN A 155 5.50 -19.35 15.81
C ASN A 155 6.29 -18.75 14.66
N ALA A 156 6.18 -19.36 13.48
CA ALA A 156 6.98 -19.05 12.31
C ALA A 156 6.37 -17.99 11.39
N HIS A 157 5.23 -17.42 11.72
CA HIS A 157 4.62 -16.37 10.90
C HIS A 157 3.84 -15.34 11.72
N GLU A 158 3.62 -14.21 11.12
CA GLU A 158 2.63 -13.21 11.51
C GLU A 158 1.70 -12.93 10.33
N THR A 159 0.50 -12.45 10.62
CA THR A 159 -0.50 -12.12 9.59
C THR A 159 -0.65 -10.61 9.52
N LEU A 160 -0.70 -10.09 8.29
CA LEU A 160 -1.05 -8.70 8.04
C LEU A 160 -2.40 -8.66 7.33
N ILE A 161 -3.32 -7.85 7.83
CA ILE A 161 -4.58 -7.55 7.15
C ILE A 161 -4.38 -6.27 6.36
N TRP A 162 -4.60 -6.34 5.05
CA TRP A 162 -4.65 -5.18 4.18
C TRP A 162 -6.09 -4.91 3.77
N ALA A 163 -6.57 -3.70 4.05
CA ALA A 163 -7.94 -3.32 3.76
C ALA A 163 -8.01 -1.90 3.17
N SER A 164 -8.97 -1.68 2.28
CA SER A 164 -9.39 -0.34 1.86
C SER A 164 -10.41 0.23 2.84
N LYS A 165 -10.59 1.56 2.80
CA LYS A 165 -11.57 2.24 3.67
C LYS A 165 -12.99 1.70 3.53
N GLY A 166 -13.37 1.22 2.34
CA GLY A 166 -14.68 0.64 2.10
C GLY A 166 -14.72 -0.11 0.77
N GLU A 167 -15.83 -0.77 0.50
CA GLU A 167 -16.07 -1.48 -0.74
C GLU A 167 -16.02 -0.53 -1.94
N GLY A 168 -15.39 -0.95 -3.03
CA GLY A 168 -15.27 -0.17 -4.27
C GLY A 168 -14.31 1.01 -4.22
N ALA A 169 -13.55 1.21 -3.13
CA ALA A 169 -12.53 2.25 -3.04
C ALA A 169 -11.47 2.10 -4.13
N LYS A 170 -11.04 3.24 -4.70
CA LYS A 170 -10.00 3.27 -5.76
C LYS A 170 -8.61 3.44 -5.16
N TYR A 171 -8.20 2.49 -4.34
CA TYR A 171 -6.92 2.53 -3.65
C TYR A 171 -5.72 2.42 -4.59
N THR A 172 -4.57 2.89 -4.12
CA THR A 172 -3.29 2.73 -4.83
C THR A 172 -2.77 1.30 -4.67
N PHE A 173 -2.43 0.64 -5.79
CA PHE A 173 -1.65 -0.59 -5.81
C PHE A 173 -0.65 -0.57 -6.96
N ASN A 174 0.62 -0.49 -6.62
CA ASN A 174 1.73 -0.38 -7.57
C ASN A 174 2.10 -1.77 -8.15
N TYR A 175 1.16 -2.38 -8.88
CA TYR A 175 1.28 -3.73 -9.40
C TYR A 175 2.58 -3.99 -10.18
N ARG A 176 3.00 -3.04 -11.02
CA ARG A 176 4.24 -3.18 -11.81
C ARG A 176 5.48 -3.18 -10.93
N SER A 177 5.55 -2.28 -9.95
CA SER A 177 6.65 -2.26 -8.99
C SER A 177 6.74 -3.58 -8.21
N MET A 178 5.60 -4.14 -7.81
CA MET A 178 5.57 -5.44 -7.13
C MET A 178 6.04 -6.59 -8.05
N LYS A 179 5.72 -6.56 -9.35
CA LYS A 179 6.26 -7.53 -10.30
C LYS A 179 7.77 -7.38 -10.50
N THR A 180 8.25 -6.15 -10.65
CA THR A 180 9.69 -5.88 -10.81
C THR A 180 10.48 -6.34 -9.59
N LEU A 181 9.96 -6.12 -8.37
CA LEU A 181 10.57 -6.64 -7.13
C LEU A 181 10.54 -8.18 -7.01
N ASN A 182 9.78 -8.87 -7.83
CA ASN A 182 9.60 -10.32 -7.81
C ASN A 182 9.94 -10.96 -9.17
N ASP A 183 11.01 -10.50 -9.80
CA ASP A 183 11.52 -11.03 -11.07
C ASP A 183 10.46 -11.16 -12.16
N GLU A 184 9.64 -10.13 -12.34
CA GLU A 184 8.51 -10.07 -13.26
C GLU A 184 7.37 -11.07 -12.99
N LEU A 185 7.40 -11.79 -11.87
CA LEU A 185 6.31 -12.63 -11.40
C LEU A 185 5.34 -11.84 -10.53
N GLN A 186 4.07 -12.20 -10.54
CA GLN A 186 3.09 -11.60 -9.64
C GLN A 186 3.46 -11.86 -8.17
N MET A 187 3.53 -10.78 -7.36
CA MET A 187 3.78 -10.90 -5.94
C MET A 187 2.65 -11.67 -5.26
N ARG A 188 3.01 -12.64 -4.44
CA ARG A 188 2.08 -13.49 -3.68
C ARG A 188 1.83 -12.89 -2.29
N SER A 189 0.85 -13.43 -1.58
CA SER A 189 0.50 -13.02 -0.22
C SER A 189 1.26 -13.78 0.89
N ASP A 190 2.23 -14.62 0.53
CA ASP A 190 3.12 -15.33 1.46
C ASP A 190 4.54 -14.78 1.34
N TRP A 191 4.86 -13.80 2.20
CA TRP A 191 6.15 -13.12 2.15
C TRP A 191 7.15 -13.76 3.09
N GLU A 192 8.41 -13.84 2.68
CA GLU A 192 9.48 -14.32 3.53
C GLU A 192 10.46 -13.19 3.83
N PHE A 193 10.61 -12.88 5.13
CA PHE A 193 11.59 -11.93 5.66
C PHE A 193 12.14 -12.46 6.98
N PRO A 194 13.40 -12.19 7.30
CA PRO A 194 13.91 -12.42 8.65
C PRO A 194 13.19 -11.50 9.66
N ILE A 195 13.16 -11.94 10.92
CA ILE A 195 12.84 -11.01 12.02
C ILE A 195 13.93 -9.94 12.11
N CYS A 196 13.58 -8.75 12.61
CA CYS A 196 14.56 -7.70 12.83
C CYS A 196 15.70 -8.19 13.74
N GLY A 197 16.93 -8.07 13.28
CA GLY A 197 18.12 -8.57 13.97
C GLY A 197 19.40 -7.88 13.50
N GLY A 198 20.54 -8.34 14.00
CA GLY A 198 21.85 -7.81 13.58
C GLY A 198 21.99 -6.31 13.80
N ALA A 199 22.55 -5.62 12.81
CA ALA A 199 22.78 -4.17 12.82
C ALA A 199 21.48 -3.33 12.74
N GLU A 200 20.41 -3.90 12.19
CA GLU A 200 19.11 -3.21 12.11
C GLU A 200 18.41 -3.09 13.47
N ARG A 201 18.66 -4.04 14.37
CA ARG A 201 18.08 -4.04 15.71
C ARG A 201 18.67 -2.94 16.57
N LEU A 202 17.84 -1.96 16.94
CA LEU A 202 18.29 -0.87 17.81
C LEU A 202 18.58 -1.38 19.22
N LYS A 203 19.73 -0.95 19.74
CA LYS A 203 20.24 -1.31 21.07
C LYS A 203 20.77 -0.08 21.78
N LYS A 204 20.49 0.06 23.07
CA LYS A 204 21.07 1.06 23.98
C LYS A 204 21.83 0.31 25.09
N GLY A 205 23.12 0.55 25.22
CA GLY A 205 23.94 -0.20 26.18
C GLY A 205 23.98 -1.72 25.97
N GLY A 206 23.82 -2.21 24.73
CA GLY A 206 23.77 -3.65 24.43
C GLY A 206 22.39 -4.31 24.59
N VAL A 207 21.45 -3.63 25.22
CA VAL A 207 20.07 -4.09 25.41
C VAL A 207 19.18 -3.63 24.25
N LYS A 208 18.21 -4.46 23.83
CA LYS A 208 17.24 -4.10 22.80
C LYS A 208 16.39 -2.93 23.29
N VAL A 209 16.26 -1.88 22.48
CA VAL A 209 15.37 -0.74 22.79
C VAL A 209 13.91 -1.17 22.74
N HIS A 210 13.51 -1.94 21.73
CA HIS A 210 12.14 -2.42 21.57
C HIS A 210 12.12 -3.94 21.33
N PRO A 211 11.31 -4.71 22.05
CA PRO A 211 11.32 -6.20 21.98
C PRO A 211 10.83 -6.71 20.61
N THR A 212 9.86 -6.03 19.99
CA THR A 212 9.17 -6.49 18.77
C THR A 212 9.39 -5.58 17.55
N GLN A 213 10.52 -4.89 17.46
CA GLN A 213 10.86 -4.04 16.30
C GLN A 213 10.63 -4.80 14.98
N LYS A 214 9.87 -4.20 14.06
CA LYS A 214 9.61 -4.79 12.74
C LYS A 214 10.76 -4.51 11.76
N PRO A 215 11.04 -5.44 10.82
CA PRO A 215 12.09 -5.24 9.82
C PRO A 215 11.72 -4.17 8.78
N GLU A 216 12.70 -3.35 8.37
CA GLU A 216 12.51 -2.31 7.37
C GLU A 216 12.06 -2.88 6.01
N ALA A 217 12.55 -4.05 5.64
CA ALA A 217 12.18 -4.70 4.37
C ALA A 217 10.68 -4.97 4.26
N LEU A 218 10.00 -5.29 5.39
CA LEU A 218 8.56 -5.47 5.44
C LEU A 218 7.84 -4.15 5.15
N LEU A 219 8.21 -3.08 5.86
CA LEU A 219 7.65 -1.74 5.69
C LEU A 219 7.94 -1.17 4.30
N TYR A 220 9.15 -1.40 3.77
CA TYR A 220 9.53 -1.00 2.42
C TYR A 220 8.57 -1.58 1.37
N ARG A 221 8.30 -2.89 1.43
CA ARG A 221 7.38 -3.54 0.50
C ARG A 221 5.95 -3.00 0.64
N ILE A 222 5.45 -2.83 1.87
CA ILE A 222 4.11 -2.30 2.14
C ILE A 222 3.95 -0.88 1.58
N LEU A 223 4.85 0.03 1.93
CA LEU A 223 4.77 1.43 1.50
C LEU A 223 4.91 1.54 -0.02
N LEU A 224 5.84 0.82 -0.62
CA LEU A 224 6.02 0.82 -2.07
C LEU A 224 4.80 0.23 -2.79
N ALA A 225 4.13 -0.78 -2.22
CA ALA A 225 2.95 -1.40 -2.83
C ALA A 225 1.75 -0.45 -2.88
N CYS A 226 1.52 0.34 -1.82
CA CYS A 226 0.23 0.98 -1.59
C CYS A 226 0.27 2.51 -1.51
N THR A 227 1.44 3.13 -1.71
CA THR A 227 1.60 4.59 -1.65
C THR A 227 2.44 5.13 -2.81
N LYS A 228 2.41 6.45 -2.98
CA LYS A 228 3.23 7.21 -3.93
C LYS A 228 4.10 8.22 -3.17
N PRO A 229 5.19 8.74 -3.76
CA PRO A 229 5.91 9.88 -3.20
C PRO A 229 4.95 11.03 -2.88
N GLY A 230 5.10 11.65 -1.70
CA GLY A 230 4.22 12.70 -1.20
C GLY A 230 2.95 12.24 -0.47
N ASP A 231 2.58 10.96 -0.52
CA ASP A 231 1.46 10.42 0.26
C ASP A 231 1.78 10.46 1.78
N ILE A 232 0.72 10.58 2.59
CA ILE A 232 0.81 10.68 4.05
C ILE A 232 0.52 9.33 4.69
N VAL A 233 1.48 8.84 5.47
CA VAL A 233 1.41 7.58 6.23
C VAL A 233 1.31 7.88 7.71
N VAL A 234 0.31 7.32 8.40
CA VAL A 234 0.20 7.38 9.86
C VAL A 234 0.49 6.02 10.47
N ASP A 235 1.31 6.01 11.51
CA ASP A 235 1.54 4.84 12.34
C ASP A 235 1.14 5.16 13.79
N PRO A 236 -0.01 4.65 14.25
CA PRO A 236 -0.52 4.94 15.60
C PRO A 236 0.21 4.17 16.71
N PHE A 237 1.12 3.26 16.36
CA PHE A 237 1.93 2.45 17.29
C PHE A 237 3.39 2.48 16.86
N PHE A 238 3.99 3.68 16.89
CA PHE A 238 5.20 4.00 16.14
C PHE A 238 6.45 3.26 16.61
N GLY A 239 6.52 2.93 17.92
CA GLY A 239 7.66 2.26 18.50
C GLY A 239 8.97 3.00 18.20
N THR A 240 9.95 2.26 17.68
CA THR A 240 11.27 2.82 17.30
C THR A 240 11.34 3.36 15.86
N GLY A 241 10.22 3.76 15.27
CA GLY A 241 10.17 4.57 14.05
C GLY A 241 10.53 3.87 12.75
N THR A 242 10.36 2.55 12.63
CA THR A 242 10.63 1.83 11.38
C THR A 242 9.82 2.39 10.21
N THR A 243 8.52 2.65 10.43
CA THR A 243 7.62 3.21 9.43
C THR A 243 8.09 4.60 8.96
N GLY A 244 8.47 5.48 9.90
CA GLY A 244 8.94 6.83 9.57
C GLY A 244 10.26 6.83 8.80
N ALA A 245 11.23 5.98 9.18
CA ALA A 245 12.51 5.86 8.50
C ALA A 245 12.33 5.39 7.04
N VAL A 246 11.45 4.39 6.82
CA VAL A 246 11.18 3.87 5.47
C VAL A 246 10.35 4.87 4.66
N ALA A 247 9.36 5.54 5.26
CA ALA A 247 8.56 6.58 4.61
C ALA A 247 9.45 7.74 4.13
N LYS A 248 10.33 8.27 4.99
CA LYS A 248 11.31 9.30 4.64
C LYS A 248 12.21 8.84 3.48
N ARG A 249 12.76 7.62 3.55
CA ARG A 249 13.60 7.07 2.47
C ARG A 249 12.87 7.03 1.13
N LEU A 250 11.60 6.67 1.14
CA LEU A 250 10.76 6.55 -0.06
C LEU A 250 10.06 7.86 -0.46
N GLY A 251 10.37 9.01 0.17
CA GLY A 251 9.77 10.31 -0.16
C GLY A 251 8.28 10.43 0.19
N ARG A 252 7.81 9.71 1.21
CA ARG A 252 6.46 9.82 1.78
C ARG A 252 6.52 10.70 3.02
N HIS A 253 5.45 11.47 3.26
CA HIS A 253 5.23 12.08 4.56
C HIS A 253 4.77 11.04 5.57
N TRP A 254 5.13 11.27 6.83
CA TRP A 254 4.77 10.34 7.90
C TRP A 254 4.33 11.08 9.16
N ILE A 255 3.52 10.43 9.97
CA ILE A 255 3.15 10.86 11.31
C ILE A 255 3.22 9.62 12.20
N GLY A 256 4.12 9.63 13.17
CA GLY A 256 4.22 8.58 14.18
C GLY A 256 3.52 9.00 15.47
N ILE A 257 2.80 8.10 16.12
CA ILE A 257 2.25 8.36 17.44
C ILE A 257 2.87 7.38 18.43
N GLU A 258 3.51 7.89 19.47
CA GLU A 258 4.20 7.09 20.47
C GLU A 258 4.12 7.77 21.84
N ARG A 259 3.98 7.00 22.90
CA ARG A 259 3.90 7.52 24.27
C ARG A 259 5.18 7.34 25.07
N GLU A 260 5.96 6.31 24.74
CA GLU A 260 7.17 5.93 25.49
C GLU A 260 8.36 6.77 25.04
N GLY A 261 8.95 7.52 26.00
CA GLY A 261 10.04 8.46 25.72
C GLY A 261 11.28 7.81 25.11
N ASP A 262 11.68 6.64 25.59
CA ASP A 262 12.85 5.91 25.10
C ASP A 262 12.65 5.42 23.65
N TYR A 263 11.41 5.08 23.27
CA TYR A 263 11.09 4.70 21.89
C TYR A 263 11.09 5.92 20.96
N ILE A 264 10.60 7.05 21.44
CA ILE A 264 10.63 8.33 20.70
C ILE A 264 12.07 8.72 20.39
N GLU A 265 12.96 8.74 21.41
CA GLU A 265 14.37 9.09 21.25
C GLU A 265 15.04 8.19 20.20
N ALA A 266 14.85 6.88 20.29
CA ALA A 266 15.39 5.92 19.33
C ALA A 266 14.81 6.08 17.92
N ALA A 267 13.53 6.45 17.80
CA ALA A 267 12.88 6.72 16.53
C ALA A 267 13.43 7.99 15.87
N GLU A 268 13.63 9.06 16.64
CA GLU A 268 14.23 10.32 16.17
C GLU A 268 15.64 10.08 15.62
N GLU A 269 16.49 9.37 16.36
CA GLU A 269 17.84 9.02 15.92
C GLU A 269 17.83 8.20 14.61
N ARG A 270 16.96 7.17 14.55
CA ARG A 270 16.81 6.33 13.36
C ARG A 270 16.37 7.13 12.14
N ILE A 271 15.36 7.97 12.30
CA ILE A 271 14.81 8.77 11.19
C ILE A 271 15.81 9.84 10.76
N ALA A 272 16.55 10.44 11.70
CA ALA A 272 17.62 11.38 11.37
C ALA A 272 18.70 10.73 10.49
N ALA A 273 19.07 9.49 10.79
CA ALA A 273 20.05 8.73 10.02
C ALA A 273 19.53 8.21 8.66
N ALA A 274 18.22 8.16 8.46
CA ALA A 274 17.62 7.70 7.19
C ALA A 274 17.81 8.75 6.09
N LEU A 275 18.48 8.35 5.00
CA LEU A 275 18.70 9.21 3.84
C LEU A 275 17.56 9.03 2.84
N PRO A 276 16.91 10.11 2.38
CA PRO A 276 15.94 10.06 1.29
C PRO A 276 16.59 9.55 0.00
N LEU A 277 15.84 8.80 -0.80
CA LEU A 277 16.24 8.46 -2.16
C LEU A 277 16.10 9.67 -3.08
N ASP A 278 16.94 9.77 -4.09
CA ASP A 278 16.83 10.77 -5.13
C ASP A 278 15.53 10.60 -5.94
N GLU A 279 15.01 11.67 -6.51
CA GLU A 279 13.77 11.68 -7.29
C GLU A 279 13.78 10.64 -8.41
N SER A 280 14.91 10.47 -9.10
CA SER A 280 15.08 9.45 -10.13
C SER A 280 14.97 8.02 -9.62
N ALA A 281 15.40 7.76 -8.37
CA ALA A 281 15.29 6.47 -7.72
C ALA A 281 13.88 6.22 -7.13
N LEU A 282 13.12 7.29 -6.87
CA LEU A 282 11.72 7.20 -6.42
C LEU A 282 10.75 6.89 -7.55
N ALA A 283 11.16 7.12 -8.80
CA ALA A 283 10.32 6.85 -9.96
C ALA A 283 9.98 5.35 -10.04
N THR A 284 8.71 5.02 -10.01
CA THR A 284 8.22 3.64 -10.13
C THR A 284 7.65 3.37 -11.50
N MET A 285 7.71 2.12 -11.95
CA MET A 285 7.11 1.73 -13.24
C MET A 285 5.60 1.93 -13.23
N GLN A 286 5.12 2.84 -14.07
CA GLN A 286 3.69 3.10 -14.21
C GLN A 286 2.99 1.92 -14.90
N SER A 287 1.77 1.63 -14.44
CA SER A 287 0.90 0.71 -15.13
C SER A 287 0.57 1.24 -16.53
N PRO A 288 0.54 0.40 -17.58
CA PRO A 288 0.08 0.81 -18.91
C PRO A 288 -1.31 1.44 -18.92
N ARG A 289 -2.15 1.14 -17.90
CA ARG A 289 -3.48 1.76 -17.73
C ARG A 289 -3.41 3.18 -17.19
N GLN A 290 -2.31 3.59 -16.55
CA GLN A 290 -2.08 4.92 -15.99
C GLN A 290 -1.37 5.83 -17.00
N GLN A 291 -0.79 5.28 -18.06
CA GLN A 291 -0.20 6.07 -19.12
C GLN A 291 -1.28 6.80 -19.91
N PRO A 292 -1.02 8.03 -20.36
CA PRO A 292 -1.93 8.74 -21.25
C PRO A 292 -2.29 7.87 -22.47
N LYS A 293 -3.58 7.81 -22.80
CA LYS A 293 -4.04 7.06 -23.96
C LYS A 293 -3.65 7.83 -25.21
N VAL A 294 -2.77 7.26 -26.01
CA VAL A 294 -2.41 7.78 -27.34
C VAL A 294 -3.09 6.89 -28.38
N ALA A 295 -3.88 7.50 -29.27
CA ALA A 295 -4.44 6.77 -30.39
C ALA A 295 -3.33 6.45 -31.42
N PHE A 296 -3.41 5.31 -32.10
CA PHE A 296 -2.41 4.96 -33.12
C PHE A 296 -2.30 6.00 -34.24
N GLY A 297 -3.43 6.58 -34.64
CA GLY A 297 -3.49 7.65 -35.64
C GLY A 297 -2.60 8.85 -35.29
N VAL A 298 -2.45 9.18 -34.01
CA VAL A 298 -1.59 10.30 -33.56
C VAL A 298 -0.12 10.07 -33.98
N LEU A 299 0.37 8.82 -33.99
CA LEU A 299 1.72 8.54 -34.48
C LEU A 299 1.85 8.74 -35.99
N VAL A 300 0.77 8.49 -36.73
CA VAL A 300 0.70 8.74 -38.19
C VAL A 300 0.63 10.21 -38.46
N GLU A 301 -0.25 10.94 -37.79
CA GLU A 301 -0.43 12.39 -37.93
C GLU A 301 0.85 13.19 -37.58
N ASN A 302 1.61 12.74 -36.59
CA ASN A 302 2.85 13.38 -36.16
C ASN A 302 4.11 12.85 -36.87
N GLY A 303 3.98 11.99 -37.87
CA GLY A 303 5.09 11.56 -38.73
C GLY A 303 6.02 10.51 -38.10
N TYR A 304 5.66 9.92 -36.95
CA TYR A 304 6.42 8.77 -36.39
C TYR A 304 6.29 7.52 -37.23
N LEU A 305 5.16 7.39 -37.95
CA LEU A 305 4.89 6.36 -38.93
C LEU A 305 4.24 7.02 -40.16
N THR A 306 4.60 6.58 -41.33
CA THR A 306 4.04 7.13 -42.56
C THR A 306 2.98 6.19 -43.17
N PRO A 307 1.89 6.71 -43.78
CA PRO A 307 1.02 5.89 -44.60
C PRO A 307 1.83 5.17 -45.69
N GLY A 308 1.52 3.91 -45.91
CA GLY A 308 2.28 3.03 -46.79
C GLY A 308 3.40 2.26 -46.07
N ALA A 309 3.81 2.66 -44.88
CA ALA A 309 4.80 1.87 -44.11
C ALA A 309 4.25 0.49 -43.74
N VAL A 310 5.16 -0.46 -43.65
CA VAL A 310 4.86 -1.88 -43.38
C VAL A 310 5.15 -2.20 -41.94
N LEU A 311 4.20 -2.84 -41.25
CA LEU A 311 4.39 -3.45 -39.94
C LEU A 311 4.33 -4.96 -40.06
N THR A 312 5.02 -5.62 -39.13
CA THR A 312 5.01 -7.11 -39.03
C THR A 312 4.83 -7.55 -37.58
N ASP A 313 4.48 -8.80 -37.35
CA ASP A 313 4.66 -9.39 -36.01
C ASP A 313 6.14 -9.70 -35.74
N ALA A 314 6.53 -9.96 -34.50
CA ALA A 314 7.92 -10.23 -34.12
C ALA A 314 8.58 -11.38 -34.89
N LYS A 315 7.78 -12.34 -35.39
CA LYS A 315 8.22 -13.49 -36.15
C LYS A 315 8.07 -13.31 -37.67
N ARG A 316 7.67 -12.13 -38.13
CA ARG A 316 7.42 -11.77 -39.54
C ARG A 316 6.41 -12.70 -40.24
N ARG A 317 5.46 -13.30 -39.50
CA ARG A 317 4.42 -14.19 -40.07
C ARG A 317 3.28 -13.40 -40.72
N PHE A 318 2.99 -12.23 -40.18
CA PHE A 318 1.93 -11.33 -40.64
C PHE A 318 2.56 -10.03 -41.11
N ARG A 319 2.08 -9.54 -42.25
CA ARG A 319 2.50 -8.27 -42.83
C ARG A 319 1.27 -7.40 -43.06
N VAL A 320 1.36 -6.13 -42.68
CA VAL A 320 0.28 -5.16 -42.88
C VAL A 320 0.83 -3.81 -43.28
N THR A 321 0.06 -3.09 -44.09
CA THR A 321 0.39 -1.72 -44.53
C THR A 321 -0.47 -0.71 -43.79
N ILE A 322 0.13 0.39 -43.33
CA ILE A 322 -0.56 1.50 -42.68
C ILE A 322 -1.29 2.35 -43.76
N ARG A 323 -2.58 2.58 -43.53
CA ARG A 323 -3.39 3.46 -44.43
C ARG A 323 -3.40 4.91 -43.91
N ALA A 324 -3.82 5.84 -44.77
CA ALA A 324 -3.87 7.25 -44.42
C ALA A 324 -4.74 7.60 -43.21
N ASP A 325 -5.76 6.80 -42.93
CA ASP A 325 -6.64 6.94 -41.79
C ASP A 325 -6.12 6.23 -40.48
N GLY A 326 -4.89 5.73 -40.52
CA GLY A 326 -4.31 4.96 -39.43
C GLY A 326 -4.83 3.53 -39.29
N SER A 327 -5.73 3.08 -40.16
CA SER A 327 -6.10 1.66 -40.23
C SER A 327 -4.98 0.83 -40.86
N LEU A 328 -4.96 -0.46 -40.56
CA LEU A 328 -4.04 -1.43 -41.15
C LEU A 328 -4.74 -2.28 -42.22
N LEU A 329 -4.02 -2.55 -43.29
CA LEU A 329 -4.44 -3.48 -44.38
C LEU A 329 -3.47 -4.64 -44.41
N SER A 330 -3.96 -5.86 -44.30
CA SER A 330 -3.16 -7.10 -44.45
C SER A 330 -3.04 -7.53 -45.90
N ASP A 331 -2.06 -8.38 -46.20
CA ASP A 331 -1.85 -8.98 -47.55
C ASP A 331 -3.06 -9.82 -48.01
N CYS A 332 -3.88 -10.32 -47.08
CA CYS A 332 -5.12 -11.06 -47.43
C CYS A 332 -6.34 -10.13 -47.60
N GLY A 333 -6.16 -8.79 -47.57
CA GLY A 333 -7.23 -7.81 -47.77
C GLY A 333 -8.05 -7.47 -46.52
N ALA A 334 -7.75 -8.07 -45.35
CA ALA A 334 -8.41 -7.74 -44.11
C ALA A 334 -7.95 -6.36 -43.60
N THR A 335 -8.90 -5.56 -43.06
CA THR A 335 -8.63 -4.23 -42.55
C THR A 335 -9.10 -4.05 -41.11
N GLY A 336 -8.45 -3.16 -40.35
CA GLY A 336 -8.88 -2.86 -38.99
C GLY A 336 -7.89 -2.00 -38.21
N SER A 337 -8.23 -1.69 -36.96
CA SER A 337 -7.27 -1.05 -36.04
C SER A 337 -6.14 -1.99 -35.68
N ILE A 338 -5.06 -1.45 -35.12
CA ILE A 338 -3.90 -2.24 -34.65
C ILE A 338 -4.31 -3.41 -33.72
N HIS A 339 -5.33 -3.22 -32.90
CA HIS A 339 -5.83 -4.25 -31.98
C HIS A 339 -6.70 -5.28 -32.70
N LYS A 340 -7.71 -4.79 -33.45
CA LYS A 340 -8.68 -5.64 -34.14
C LYS A 340 -8.03 -6.53 -35.19
N LEU A 341 -7.21 -5.95 -36.06
CA LEU A 341 -6.55 -6.71 -37.13
C LEU A 341 -5.56 -7.72 -36.55
N GLY A 342 -4.79 -7.35 -35.51
CA GLY A 342 -3.91 -8.25 -34.80
C GLY A 342 -4.65 -9.43 -34.19
N ALA A 343 -5.81 -9.25 -33.58
CA ALA A 343 -6.66 -10.30 -33.06
C ALA A 343 -7.20 -11.21 -34.18
N THR A 344 -7.71 -10.60 -35.25
CA THR A 344 -8.25 -11.36 -36.41
C THR A 344 -7.22 -12.26 -37.06
N LEU A 345 -6.01 -11.75 -37.35
CA LEU A 345 -4.97 -12.53 -38.00
C LEU A 345 -4.40 -13.66 -37.13
N GLN A 346 -4.49 -13.51 -35.81
CA GLN A 346 -4.10 -14.56 -34.87
C GLN A 346 -5.22 -15.55 -34.55
N ASN A 347 -6.43 -15.32 -35.04
CA ASN A 347 -7.64 -16.02 -34.62
C ASN A 347 -7.81 -16.00 -33.06
N ALA A 348 -7.54 -14.84 -32.44
CA ALA A 348 -7.56 -14.66 -31.00
C ALA A 348 -8.70 -13.72 -30.58
N PRO A 349 -9.26 -13.89 -29.37
CA PRO A 349 -10.35 -13.02 -28.87
C PRO A 349 -9.94 -11.57 -28.65
N ALA A 350 -8.65 -11.31 -28.43
CA ALA A 350 -8.08 -9.96 -28.24
C ALA A 350 -6.59 -9.94 -28.61
N CYS A 351 -6.10 -8.75 -28.94
CA CYS A 351 -4.68 -8.51 -29.20
C CYS A 351 -4.28 -7.13 -28.68
N ASN A 352 -3.14 -7.04 -28.01
CA ASN A 352 -2.50 -5.76 -27.77
C ASN A 352 -1.68 -5.35 -28.99
N GLY A 353 -2.26 -4.58 -29.89
CA GLY A 353 -1.60 -4.17 -31.14
C GLY A 353 -0.31 -3.35 -30.93
N TRP A 354 -0.17 -2.66 -29.80
CA TRP A 354 1.03 -1.88 -29.49
C TRP A 354 2.28 -2.76 -29.35
N THR A 355 2.15 -3.90 -28.69
CA THR A 355 3.24 -4.85 -28.48
C THR A 355 3.31 -5.93 -29.55
N PHE A 356 2.23 -6.13 -30.28
CA PHE A 356 2.16 -7.16 -31.33
C PHE A 356 2.79 -6.70 -32.65
N TRP A 357 2.49 -5.46 -33.08
CA TRP A 357 3.03 -4.93 -34.32
C TRP A 357 4.41 -4.31 -34.10
N HIS A 358 5.30 -4.56 -35.06
CA HIS A 358 6.68 -4.10 -35.06
C HIS A 358 6.95 -3.30 -36.32
N HIS A 359 7.76 -2.26 -36.18
CA HIS A 359 8.36 -1.52 -37.28
C HIS A 359 9.87 -1.80 -37.33
N GLU A 360 10.48 -1.55 -38.48
CA GLU A 360 11.92 -1.68 -38.64
C GLU A 360 12.61 -0.35 -38.38
N ALA A 361 13.55 -0.31 -37.45
CA ALA A 361 14.36 0.86 -37.13
C ALA A 361 15.83 0.45 -36.99
N GLY A 362 16.71 1.04 -37.79
CA GLY A 362 18.13 0.72 -37.74
C GLY A 362 18.46 -0.75 -38.01
N GLY A 363 17.68 -1.44 -38.87
CA GLY A 363 17.84 -2.85 -39.16
C GLY A 363 17.35 -3.83 -38.10
N LYS A 364 16.66 -3.34 -37.06
CA LYS A 364 16.06 -4.13 -35.98
C LYS A 364 14.55 -3.95 -35.93
N LEU A 365 13.83 -5.05 -35.66
CA LEU A 365 12.40 -4.97 -35.37
C LEU A 365 12.16 -4.46 -33.95
N GLN A 366 11.34 -3.43 -33.84
CA GLN A 366 10.92 -2.86 -32.56
C GLN A 366 9.40 -2.79 -32.48
N PRO A 367 8.76 -3.06 -31.33
CA PRO A 367 7.33 -2.86 -31.16
C PRO A 367 6.94 -1.40 -31.43
N ILE A 368 5.80 -1.16 -32.05
CA ILE A 368 5.31 0.20 -32.28
C ILE A 368 5.03 0.95 -30.97
N ASP A 369 4.96 0.25 -29.85
CA ASP A 369 4.90 0.83 -28.51
C ASP A 369 6.10 1.74 -28.20
N THR A 370 7.28 1.44 -28.73
CA THR A 370 8.47 2.29 -28.57
C THR A 370 8.24 3.69 -29.12
N LEU A 371 7.58 3.79 -30.27
CA LEU A 371 7.22 5.09 -30.87
C LEU A 371 6.19 5.85 -30.04
N ARG A 372 5.23 5.12 -29.45
CA ARG A 372 4.26 5.71 -28.51
C ARG A 372 4.96 6.30 -27.29
N GLN A 373 5.95 5.57 -26.72
CA GLN A 373 6.73 6.08 -25.60
C GLN A 373 7.54 7.33 -25.98
N THR A 374 8.18 7.31 -27.14
CA THR A 374 8.91 8.47 -27.66
C THR A 374 8.00 9.69 -27.82
N TYR A 375 6.80 9.50 -28.37
CA TYR A 375 5.81 10.58 -28.50
C TYR A 375 5.39 11.12 -27.11
N LEU A 376 5.11 10.24 -26.15
CA LEU A 376 4.73 10.63 -24.79
C LEU A 376 5.84 11.44 -24.10
N LEU A 377 7.09 11.02 -24.23
CA LEU A 377 8.23 11.75 -23.67
C LEU A 377 8.43 13.13 -24.32
N ALA A 378 8.18 13.25 -25.63
CA ALA A 378 8.29 14.51 -26.34
C ALA A 378 7.14 15.49 -26.05
N THR A 379 6.00 15.02 -25.52
CA THR A 379 4.80 15.81 -25.28
C THR A 379 4.48 16.03 -23.80
N GLN A 380 5.28 15.49 -22.88
CA GLN A 380 5.18 15.83 -21.46
C GLN A 380 5.77 17.24 -21.24
N PRO A 381 5.06 18.11 -20.51
CA PRO A 381 5.52 19.47 -20.20
C PRO A 381 6.75 19.48 -19.31
#